data_d7f296618d8cc4fb9aa0989c2cbc4db1
#
_entry.id   d7f296618d8cc4fb9aa0989c2cbc4db1
#
_cell.length_a   1.000
_cell.length_b   1.000
_cell.length_c   1.000
_cell.angle_alpha   90.00
_cell.angle_beta   90.00
_cell.angle_gamma   90.00
#
_symmetry.space_group_name_H-M   'P 1'
#
loop_
_entity.id
_entity.type
_entity.pdbx_description
1 polymer ?
#
loop_
_entity_poly.entity_id
_entity_poly.type
_entity_poly.pdbx_seq_one_letter_code
_entity_poly.pdbx_strand_id
1 'polypeptide(L)' 'MSQSKRDQVISHIRYLRQELREMHLDVNQDGLFPEPGELRGMMAQMEALLELVEGNTRIQSNSEAA' A
#
# COMPACT_ATOMS: atom_id res chain seq x y z
N MET A 1 16.21 1.97 17.75
CA MET A 1 14.83 2.30 18.12
C MET A 1 13.88 1.86 17.05
N SER A 2 12.81 1.25 17.47
CA SER A 2 11.81 0.82 16.50
C SER A 2 10.90 1.98 16.14
N GLN A 3 10.41 1.94 14.93
CA GLN A 3 9.47 2.95 14.48
C GLN A 3 8.13 2.74 15.15
N SER A 4 7.47 3.84 15.44
CA SER A 4 6.11 3.75 15.93
C SER A 4 5.20 3.29 14.79
N LYS A 5 4.03 2.81 15.16
CA LYS A 5 3.04 2.40 14.15
C LYS A 5 2.71 3.59 13.24
N ARG A 6 2.60 4.77 13.82
CA ARG A 6 2.32 5.96 13.04
C ARG A 6 3.41 6.19 11.99
N ASP A 7 4.66 6.06 12.39
CA ASP A 7 5.77 6.28 11.46
C ASP A 7 5.79 5.22 10.38
N GLN A 8 5.45 3.99 10.72
CA GLN A 8 5.41 2.92 9.74
C GLN A 8 4.32 3.18 8.71
N VAL A 9 3.16 3.63 9.16
CA VAL A 9 2.07 3.95 8.25
C VAL A 9 2.46 5.08 7.31
N ILE A 10 3.06 6.12 7.86
CA ILE A 10 3.48 7.25 7.06
C ILE A 10 4.50 6.84 6.00
N SER A 11 5.47 6.04 6.39
CA SER A 11 6.49 5.57 5.44
C SER A 11 5.88 4.73 4.34
N HIS A 12 4.93 3.88 4.70
CA HIS A 12 4.28 3.02 3.73
C HIS A 12 3.46 3.84 2.73
N ILE A 13 2.72 4.82 3.24
CA ILE A 13 1.93 5.67 2.37
C ILE A 13 2.83 6.47 1.43
N ARG A 14 3.95 6.96 1.97
CA ARG A 14 4.90 7.70 1.15
C ARG A 14 5.44 6.84 0.02
N TYR A 15 5.75 5.60 0.33
CA TYR A 15 6.23 4.68 -0.69
C TYR A 15 5.19 4.45 -1.78
N LEU A 16 3.95 4.20 -1.37
CA LEU A 16 2.88 3.98 -2.33
C LEU A 16 2.65 5.22 -3.20
N ARG A 17 2.68 6.38 -2.59
CA ARG A 17 2.48 7.62 -3.33
C ARG A 17 3.58 7.80 -4.38
N GLN A 18 4.80 7.48 -4.01
CA GLN A 18 5.93 7.60 -4.93
C GLN A 18 5.74 6.67 -6.12
N GLU A 19 5.36 5.43 -5.86
CA GLU A 19 5.16 4.46 -6.93
C GLU A 19 4.02 4.88 -7.85
N LEU A 20 2.92 5.33 -7.27
CA LEU A 20 1.78 5.78 -8.08
C LEU A 20 2.15 7.01 -8.90
N ARG A 21 2.94 7.89 -8.33
CA ARG A 21 3.36 9.09 -9.04
C ARG A 21 4.20 8.72 -10.25
N GLU A 22 5.09 7.76 -10.10
CA GLU A 22 5.92 7.35 -11.22
C GLU A 22 5.09 6.73 -12.32
N MET A 23 4.11 5.91 -11.96
CA MET A 23 3.20 5.35 -12.95
C MET A 23 2.43 6.45 -13.67
N HIS A 24 1.98 7.43 -12.91
CA HIS A 24 1.24 8.54 -13.49
C HIS A 24 2.09 9.29 -14.50
N LEU A 25 3.34 9.55 -14.16
CA LEU A 25 4.24 10.26 -15.06
C LEU A 25 4.49 9.47 -16.33
N ASP A 26 4.68 8.15 -16.19
CA ASP A 26 4.93 7.31 -17.35
C ASP A 26 3.76 7.37 -18.32
N VAL A 27 2.56 7.27 -17.82
CA VAL A 27 1.38 7.31 -18.67
C VAL A 27 1.23 8.68 -19.29
N ASN A 28 1.40 9.72 -18.49
CA ASN A 28 1.14 11.09 -18.92
C ASN A 28 2.18 11.58 -19.93
N GLN A 29 3.44 11.24 -19.70
CA GLN A 29 4.50 11.78 -20.54
C GLN A 29 4.85 10.87 -21.70
N ASP A 30 4.90 9.58 -21.46
CA ASP A 30 5.37 8.62 -22.46
C ASP A 30 4.27 7.72 -22.99
N GLY A 31 3.08 7.80 -22.45
CA GLY A 31 2.00 6.93 -22.85
C GLY A 31 2.24 5.48 -22.48
N LEU A 32 3.10 5.23 -21.50
CA LEU A 32 3.41 3.88 -21.09
C LEU A 32 2.51 3.48 -19.92
N PHE A 33 1.69 2.48 -20.16
CA PHE A 33 0.78 1.99 -19.13
C PHE A 33 1.53 1.06 -18.18
N PRO A 34 1.17 1.08 -16.88
CA PRO A 34 1.77 0.13 -15.96
C PRO A 34 1.34 -1.28 -16.34
N GLU A 35 2.25 -2.22 -16.12
CA GLU A 35 1.95 -3.60 -16.41
C GLU A 35 1.08 -4.19 -15.33
N PRO A 36 0.25 -5.19 -15.70
CA PRO A 36 -0.61 -5.82 -14.70
C PRO A 36 0.15 -6.30 -13.46
N GLY A 37 1.37 -6.79 -13.65
CA GLY A 37 2.18 -7.23 -12.51
C GLY A 37 2.51 -6.11 -11.56
N GLU A 38 2.78 -4.92 -12.11
CA GLU A 38 3.04 -3.76 -11.28
C GLU A 38 1.82 -3.39 -10.46
N LEU A 39 0.66 -3.44 -11.10
CA LEU A 39 -0.57 -3.09 -10.39
C LEU A 39 -0.90 -4.11 -9.31
N ARG A 40 -0.67 -5.39 -9.60
CA ARG A 40 -0.87 -6.41 -8.57
C ARG A 40 0.08 -6.21 -7.41
N GLY A 41 1.33 -5.79 -7.70
CA GLY A 41 2.28 -5.48 -6.65
C GLY A 41 1.79 -4.33 -5.78
N MET A 42 1.20 -3.32 -6.42
CA MET A 42 0.65 -2.20 -5.66
C MET A 42 -0.51 -2.65 -4.78
N MET A 43 -1.34 -3.53 -5.30
CA MET A 43 -2.45 -4.06 -4.50
C MET A 43 -1.94 -4.83 -3.28
N ALA A 44 -0.88 -5.61 -3.46
CA ALA A 44 -0.28 -6.32 -2.34
C ALA A 44 0.25 -5.34 -1.30
N GLN A 45 0.86 -4.26 -1.75
CA GLN A 45 1.36 -3.24 -0.83
C GLN A 45 0.23 -2.54 -0.12
N MET A 46 -0.88 -2.31 -0.81
CA MET A 46 -2.04 -1.71 -0.18
C MET A 46 -2.62 -2.64 0.88
N GLU A 47 -2.63 -3.93 0.62
CA GLU A 47 -3.11 -4.88 1.60
C GLU A 47 -2.20 -4.92 2.82
N ALA A 48 -0.90 -4.83 2.59
CA ALA A 48 0.04 -4.79 3.70
C ALA A 48 -0.22 -3.55 4.55
N LEU A 49 -0.52 -2.43 3.91
CA LEU A 49 -0.84 -1.21 4.64
C LEU A 49 -2.12 -1.38 5.44
N LEU A 50 -3.11 -2.00 4.82
CA LEU A 50 -4.38 -2.25 5.49
C LEU A 50 -4.16 -3.09 6.74
N GLU A 51 -3.37 -4.15 6.62
CA GLU A 51 -3.09 -5.00 7.77
C GLU A 51 -2.35 -4.24 8.86
N LEU A 52 -1.45 -3.37 8.47
CA LEU A 52 -0.71 -2.58 9.45
C LEU A 52 -1.66 -1.67 10.22
N VAL A 53 -2.58 -1.02 9.52
CA VAL A 53 -3.53 -0.12 10.14
C VAL A 53 -4.51 -0.88 11.01
N GLU A 54 -4.93 -2.06 10.58
CA GLU A 54 -5.91 -2.87 11.30
C GLU A 54 -5.28 -3.85 12.26
N GLY A 55 -3.99 -3.71 12.49
CA GLY A 55 -3.24 -4.72 13.23
C GLY A 55 -3.93 -5.24 14.46
N ASN A 56 -4.43 -4.35 15.30
CA ASN A 56 -5.07 -4.75 16.54
C ASN A 56 -6.51 -5.16 16.37
N THR A 57 -7.18 -4.61 15.36
CA THR A 57 -8.58 -4.94 15.13
C THR A 57 -8.74 -6.16 14.25
N ARG A 58 -7.66 -6.62 13.66
CA ARG A 58 -7.69 -7.74 12.77
C ARG A 58 -8.21 -9.00 13.43
N ILE A 59 -7.83 -9.19 14.68
CA ILE A 59 -8.29 -10.35 15.43
C ILE A 59 -9.80 -10.31 15.58
N GLN A 60 -10.32 -9.14 15.84
CA GLN A 60 -11.75 -8.98 16.01
C GLN A 60 -12.49 -9.21 14.71
N SER A 61 -11.91 -8.75 13.63
CA SER A 61 -12.51 -8.95 12.32
C SER A 61 -12.65 -10.42 12.00
N ASN A 62 -11.64 -11.18 12.34
CA ASN A 62 -11.69 -12.61 12.10
C ASN A 62 -12.79 -13.25 12.90
N SER A 63 -12.97 -12.82 14.13
CA SER A 63 -14.01 -13.35 14.97
C SER A 63 -15.38 -13.05 14.36
N GLU A 64 -15.53 -11.87 13.83
CA GLU A 64 -16.80 -11.48 13.25
C GLU A 64 -17.09 -12.26 12.00
N ALA A 65 -16.08 -12.53 11.23
CA ALA A 65 -16.28 -13.27 10.00
C ALA A 65 -16.74 -14.69 10.29
N ALA A 66 -16.33 -15.20 11.41
CA ALA A 66 -16.81 -16.50 11.81
C ALA A 66 -18.24 -16.43 12.26
#